data_65bf301cb907d9dffabfed5a98ab1fb4
#
_entry.id   65bf301cb907d9dffabfed5a98ab1fb4
#
_cell.length_a   1.000
_cell.length_b   1.000
_cell.length_c   1.000
_cell.angle_alpha   90.00
_cell.angle_beta   90.00
_cell.angle_gamma   90.00
#
_symmetry.space_group_name_H-M   'P 1'
#
loop_
_entity.id
_entity.type
_entity.pdbx_description
1 polymer ?
#
loop_
_entity_poly.entity_id
_entity_poly.type
_entity_poly.pdbx_seq_one_letter_code
_entity_poly.pdbx_strand_id
1 'polypeptide(L)'
;MFLNCLFVGLGGFVGSVLRYLVGFIPTGAVAAFPIKTLVINILGSFVIGLVCALASRLGTAMNPQLLLFLKVGLCGGFTTFSTFALESNSLIQAGNTPLAVLYAVLSVTLSIAAVFAAQALVK
;
A
#
# COMPACT_ATOMS: atom_id res chain seq x y z
N MET A 1 -6.96 14.80 19.96
CA MET A 1 -7.71 13.93 19.05
C MET A 1 -8.08 14.59 17.73
N PHE A 2 -8.67 15.77 17.76
CA PHE A 2 -9.09 16.47 16.52
C PHE A 2 -7.90 16.73 15.59
N LEU A 3 -6.79 17.23 16.13
CA LEU A 3 -5.58 17.50 15.34
C LEU A 3 -5.05 16.21 14.69
N ASN A 4 -5.05 15.10 15.42
CA ASN A 4 -4.63 13.81 14.89
C ASN A 4 -5.52 13.35 13.72
N CYS A 5 -6.83 13.55 13.83
CA CYS A 5 -7.78 13.25 12.76
C CYS A 5 -7.50 14.09 11.51
N LEU A 6 -7.13 15.37 11.68
CA LEU A 6 -6.77 16.22 10.54
C LEU A 6 -5.54 15.67 9.80
N PHE A 7 -4.49 15.31 10.53
CA PHE A 7 -3.27 14.77 9.90
C PHE A 7 -3.54 13.43 9.21
N VAL A 8 -4.31 12.54 9.85
CA VAL A 8 -4.73 11.28 9.23
C VAL A 8 -5.57 11.55 7.97
N GLY A 9 -6.51 12.47 8.06
CA GLY A 9 -7.38 12.82 6.92
C GLY A 9 -6.60 13.41 5.76
N LEU A 10 -5.67 14.33 6.03
CA LEU A 10 -4.82 14.92 5.00
C LEU A 10 -3.92 13.87 4.34
N GLY A 11 -3.32 12.99 5.14
CA GLY A 11 -2.53 11.89 4.62
C GLY A 11 -3.36 10.95 3.76
N GLY A 12 -4.56 10.60 4.23
CA GLY A 12 -5.50 9.77 3.49
C GLY A 12 -5.93 10.40 2.17
N PHE A 13 -6.18 11.70 2.18
CA PHE A 13 -6.46 12.46 0.96
C PHE A 13 -5.33 12.30 -0.05
N VAL A 14 -4.10 12.58 0.36
CA VAL A 14 -2.92 12.46 -0.52
C VAL A 14 -2.75 11.02 -1.01
N GLY A 15 -2.83 10.05 -0.11
CA GLY A 15 -2.67 8.64 -0.46
C GLY A 15 -3.72 8.15 -1.45
N SER A 16 -4.98 8.49 -1.22
CA SER A 16 -6.10 8.11 -2.11
C SER A 16 -5.97 8.74 -3.49
N VAL A 17 -5.59 10.01 -3.55
CA VAL A 17 -5.38 10.71 -4.83
C VAL A 17 -4.22 10.10 -5.59
N LEU A 18 -3.10 9.80 -4.91
CA LEU A 18 -1.96 9.15 -5.56
C LEU A 18 -2.35 7.78 -6.11
N ARG A 19 -3.10 7.00 -5.35
CA ARG A 19 -3.60 5.70 -5.82
C ARG A 19 -4.48 5.85 -7.05
N TYR A 20 -5.37 6.81 -7.06
CA TYR A 20 -6.23 7.10 -8.20
C TYR A 20 -5.40 7.47 -9.43
N LEU A 21 -4.38 8.32 -9.26
CA LEU A 21 -3.51 8.75 -10.36
C LEU A 21 -2.69 7.60 -10.95
N VAL A 22 -2.26 6.64 -10.13
CA VAL A 22 -1.57 5.44 -10.63
C VAL A 22 -2.47 4.68 -11.63
N GLY A 23 -3.78 4.75 -11.45
CA GLY A 23 -4.73 4.13 -12.37
C GLY A 23 -4.62 4.60 -13.82
N PHE A 24 -4.09 5.80 -14.05
CA PHE A 24 -3.92 6.37 -15.39
C PHE A 24 -2.62 5.96 -16.08
N ILE A 25 -1.71 5.32 -15.36
CA ILE A 25 -0.42 4.89 -15.94
C ILE A 25 -0.70 3.70 -16.87
N PRO A 26 -0.28 3.76 -18.16
CA PRO A 26 -0.46 2.61 -19.04
C PRO A 26 0.46 1.46 -18.63
N THR A 27 -0.09 0.26 -18.56
CA THR A 27 0.65 -0.94 -18.11
C THR A 27 0.90 -1.96 -19.24
N GLY A 28 0.65 -1.60 -20.48
CA GLY A 28 0.92 -2.47 -21.62
C GLY A 28 -0.05 -3.63 -21.76
N ALA A 29 0.40 -4.76 -22.29
CA ALA A 29 -0.44 -5.82 -22.84
C ALA A 29 -1.02 -6.81 -21.83
N VAL A 30 -0.66 -6.74 -20.54
CA VAL A 30 -1.14 -7.72 -19.55
C VAL A 30 -2.45 -7.21 -18.93
N ALA A 31 -3.52 -7.24 -19.74
CA ALA A 31 -4.80 -6.68 -19.33
C ALA A 31 -5.53 -7.48 -18.25
N ALA A 32 -5.25 -8.79 -18.15
CA ALA A 32 -5.96 -9.66 -17.22
C ALA A 32 -5.42 -9.62 -15.80
N PHE A 33 -4.12 -9.34 -15.62
CA PHE A 33 -3.49 -9.34 -14.30
C PHE A 33 -3.52 -7.93 -13.69
N PRO A 34 -4.00 -7.80 -12.43
CA PRO A 34 -4.16 -6.48 -11.79
C PRO A 34 -2.82 -5.95 -11.25
N ILE A 35 -1.89 -5.66 -12.15
CA ILE A 35 -0.52 -5.27 -11.82
C ILE A 35 -0.47 -3.93 -11.04
N LYS A 36 -1.38 -3.00 -11.34
CA LYS A 36 -1.38 -1.69 -10.69
C LYS A 36 -1.65 -1.79 -9.20
N THR A 37 -2.67 -2.55 -8.82
CA THR A 37 -3.01 -2.77 -7.41
C THR A 37 -1.90 -3.54 -6.71
N LEU A 38 -1.31 -4.52 -7.38
CA LEU A 38 -0.18 -5.27 -6.83
C LEU A 38 0.98 -4.33 -6.50
N VAL A 39 1.38 -3.49 -7.46
CA VAL A 39 2.48 -2.53 -7.27
C VAL A 39 2.15 -1.51 -6.18
N ILE A 40 0.93 -0.99 -6.16
CA ILE A 40 0.47 -0.05 -5.13
C ILE A 40 0.64 -0.66 -3.75
N ASN A 41 0.18 -1.89 -3.56
CA ASN A 41 0.23 -2.55 -2.25
C ASN A 41 1.66 -2.91 -1.84
N ILE A 42 2.50 -3.35 -2.77
CA ILE A 42 3.91 -3.62 -2.51
C ILE A 42 4.65 -2.33 -2.15
N LEU A 43 4.47 -1.28 -2.95
CA LEU A 43 5.13 0.01 -2.73
C LEU A 43 4.68 0.64 -1.41
N GLY A 44 3.39 0.62 -1.12
CA GLY A 44 2.86 1.12 0.15
C GLY A 44 3.36 0.32 1.34
N SER A 45 3.51 -0.99 1.19
CA SER A 45 4.09 -1.86 2.22
C SER A 45 5.57 -1.53 2.47
N PHE A 46 6.33 -1.25 1.42
CA PHE A 46 7.71 -0.80 1.55
C PHE A 46 7.77 0.53 2.31
N VAL A 47 6.94 1.50 1.92
CA VAL A 47 6.93 2.83 2.54
C VAL A 47 6.53 2.75 4.01
N ILE A 48 5.49 1.98 4.37
CA ILE A 48 5.08 1.85 5.76
C ILE A 48 6.16 1.16 6.61
N GLY A 49 6.84 0.16 6.06
CA GLY A 49 7.98 -0.48 6.71
C GLY A 49 9.10 0.51 6.99
N LEU A 50 9.42 1.35 6.00
CA LEU A 50 10.44 2.38 6.12
C LEU A 50 10.06 3.43 7.18
N VAL A 51 8.81 3.93 7.13
CA VAL A 51 8.30 4.91 8.08
C VAL A 51 8.36 4.38 9.51
N CYS A 52 7.91 3.15 9.73
CA CYS A 52 7.91 2.55 11.06
C CYS A 52 9.32 2.30 11.58
N ALA A 53 10.24 1.88 10.71
CA ALA A 53 11.64 1.66 11.10
C ALA A 53 12.32 2.98 11.47
N LEU A 54 12.08 4.03 10.69
CA LEU A 54 12.61 5.37 11.00
C LEU A 54 12.00 5.92 12.29
N ALA A 55 10.70 5.74 12.50
CA ALA A 55 10.03 6.17 13.73
C ALA A 55 10.60 5.48 14.96
N SER A 56 10.85 4.17 14.88
CA SER A 56 11.49 3.43 15.97
C SER A 56 12.90 3.93 16.25
N ARG A 57 13.65 4.27 15.22
CA ARG A 57 15.02 4.77 15.36
C ARG A 57 15.08 6.18 15.94
N LEU A 58 14.16 7.05 15.52
CA LEU A 58 14.11 8.43 15.99
C LEU A 58 13.46 8.57 17.38
N GLY A 59 12.61 7.61 17.75
CA GLY A 59 11.94 7.62 19.04
C GLY A 59 11.16 8.92 19.27
N THR A 60 11.44 9.61 20.37
CA THR A 60 10.76 10.86 20.74
C THR A 60 11.07 12.04 19.80
N ALA A 61 12.09 11.94 18.96
CA ALA A 61 12.39 12.97 17.96
C ALA A 61 11.42 12.95 16.79
N MET A 62 10.70 11.83 16.60
CA MET A 62 9.70 11.73 15.55
C MET A 62 8.43 12.49 15.94
N ASN A 63 7.99 13.40 15.09
CA ASN A 63 6.75 14.14 15.29
C ASN A 63 5.56 13.18 15.23
N PRO A 64 4.72 13.09 16.29
CA PRO A 64 3.60 12.15 16.31
C PRO A 64 2.57 12.38 15.20
N GLN A 65 2.28 13.65 14.88
CA GLN A 65 1.32 13.99 13.83
C GLN A 65 1.86 13.62 12.45
N LEU A 66 3.16 13.84 12.22
CA LEU A 66 3.79 13.42 10.97
C LEU A 66 3.73 11.90 10.80
N LEU A 67 3.97 11.16 11.89
CA LEU A 67 3.86 9.70 11.86
C LEU A 67 2.45 9.24 11.52
N LEU A 68 1.43 9.87 12.10
CA LEU A 68 0.03 9.58 11.78
C LEU A 68 -0.29 9.91 10.32
N PHE A 69 0.19 11.06 9.84
CA PHE A 69 0.01 11.46 8.44
C PHE A 69 0.59 10.41 7.50
N LEU A 70 1.82 9.96 7.74
CA LEU A 70 2.53 9.03 6.86
C LEU A 70 1.99 7.60 6.98
N LYS A 71 1.88 7.09 8.21
CA LYS A 71 1.56 5.69 8.46
C LYS A 71 0.08 5.40 8.25
N VAL A 72 -0.78 6.10 8.97
CA VAL A 72 -2.23 5.84 8.95
C VAL A 72 -2.86 6.50 7.73
N GLY A 73 -2.50 7.75 7.45
CA GLY A 73 -3.10 8.52 6.37
C GLY A 73 -2.56 8.12 5.01
N LEU A 74 -1.31 8.47 4.73
CA LEU A 74 -0.72 8.31 3.40
C LEU A 74 -0.68 6.83 2.97
N CYS A 75 -0.04 5.98 3.76
CA CYS A 75 0.07 4.56 3.43
C CYS A 75 -1.30 3.87 3.46
N GLY A 76 -2.13 4.19 4.46
CA GLY A 76 -3.48 3.63 4.56
C GLY A 76 -4.39 4.03 3.41
N GLY A 77 -4.29 5.26 2.93
CA GLY A 77 -5.08 5.74 1.78
C GLY A 77 -4.54 5.26 0.43
N PHE A 78 -3.22 5.08 0.34
CA PHE A 78 -2.57 4.64 -0.90
C PHE A 78 -2.80 3.15 -1.16
N THR A 79 -2.66 2.29 -0.15
CA THR A 79 -2.86 0.84 -0.28
C THR A 79 -4.34 0.48 -0.23
N THR A 80 -4.70 -0.69 -0.75
CA THR A 80 -6.11 -1.09 -0.79
C THR A 80 -6.28 -2.61 -0.78
N PHE A 81 -6.89 -3.10 0.28
CA PHE A 81 -7.30 -4.50 0.37
C PHE A 81 -8.62 -4.74 -0.36
N SER A 82 -9.57 -3.79 -0.29
CA SER A 82 -10.88 -3.96 -0.91
C SER A 82 -10.81 -4.07 -2.43
N THR A 83 -9.95 -3.29 -3.07
CA THR A 83 -9.74 -3.40 -4.51
C THR A 83 -9.10 -4.75 -4.88
N PHE A 84 -8.13 -5.20 -4.09
CA PHE A 84 -7.55 -6.52 -4.24
C PHE A 84 -8.62 -7.62 -4.16
N ALA A 85 -9.51 -7.54 -3.18
CA ALA A 85 -10.58 -8.52 -3.00
C ALA A 85 -11.56 -8.50 -4.19
N LEU A 86 -11.93 -7.31 -4.64
CA LEU A 86 -12.83 -7.14 -5.79
C LEU A 86 -12.21 -7.69 -7.08
N GLU A 87 -10.95 -7.38 -7.33
CA GLU A 87 -10.24 -7.85 -8.52
C GLU A 87 -10.04 -9.37 -8.50
N SER A 88 -9.73 -9.93 -7.33
CA SER A 88 -9.63 -11.38 -7.16
C SER A 88 -10.94 -12.07 -7.46
N ASN A 89 -12.05 -11.52 -6.95
CA ASN A 89 -13.39 -12.04 -7.25
C ASN A 89 -13.70 -11.97 -8.75
N SER A 90 -13.34 -10.88 -9.40
CA SER A 90 -13.55 -10.72 -10.84
C SER A 90 -12.77 -11.75 -11.65
N LEU A 91 -11.54 -12.06 -11.27
CA LEU A 91 -10.73 -13.10 -11.90
C LEU A 91 -11.37 -14.49 -11.75
N ILE A 92 -11.89 -14.79 -10.55
CA ILE A 92 -12.56 -16.07 -10.30
C ILE A 92 -13.83 -16.19 -11.15
N GLN A 93 -14.64 -15.12 -11.20
CA GLN A 93 -15.87 -15.11 -12.00
C GLN A 93 -15.60 -15.22 -13.50
N ALA A 94 -14.47 -14.71 -13.95
CA ALA A 94 -14.04 -14.83 -15.35
C ALA A 94 -13.44 -16.20 -15.69
N GLY A 95 -13.37 -17.12 -14.74
CA GLY A 95 -12.80 -18.46 -14.94
C GLY A 95 -11.29 -18.53 -14.76
N ASN A 96 -10.65 -17.46 -14.29
CA ASN A 96 -9.20 -17.37 -14.09
C ASN A 96 -8.81 -17.59 -12.61
N THR A 97 -9.35 -18.63 -11.99
CA THR A 97 -9.04 -18.96 -10.58
C THR A 97 -7.54 -19.15 -10.33
N PRO A 98 -6.76 -19.83 -11.19
CA PRO A 98 -5.32 -19.94 -10.98
C PRO A 98 -4.62 -18.57 -10.94
N LEU A 99 -5.04 -17.63 -11.77
CA LEU A 99 -4.50 -16.29 -11.81
C LEU A 99 -4.86 -15.51 -10.54
N ALA A 100 -6.08 -15.69 -10.03
CA ALA A 100 -6.50 -15.10 -8.76
C ALA A 100 -5.66 -15.62 -7.59
N VAL A 101 -5.35 -16.92 -7.56
CA VAL A 101 -4.49 -17.53 -6.54
C VAL A 101 -3.07 -16.94 -6.63
N LEU A 102 -2.52 -16.85 -7.84
CA LEU A 102 -1.20 -16.24 -8.05
C LEU A 102 -1.17 -14.80 -7.57
N TYR A 103 -2.19 -14.03 -7.90
CA TYR A 103 -2.33 -12.63 -7.46
C TYR A 103 -2.35 -12.53 -5.93
N ALA A 104 -3.12 -13.40 -5.27
CA ALA A 104 -3.19 -13.42 -3.81
C ALA A 104 -1.83 -13.78 -3.18
N VAL A 105 -1.18 -14.82 -3.68
CA VAL A 105 0.12 -15.26 -3.18
C VAL A 105 1.19 -14.17 -3.36
N LEU A 106 1.26 -13.58 -4.56
CA LEU A 106 2.21 -12.50 -4.83
C LEU A 106 1.92 -11.26 -3.97
N SER A 107 0.65 -10.90 -3.80
CA SER A 107 0.25 -9.74 -2.99
C SER A 107 0.71 -9.90 -1.55
N VAL A 108 0.45 -11.04 -0.94
CA VAL A 108 0.82 -11.30 0.47
C VAL A 108 2.34 -11.42 0.61
N THR A 109 2.97 -12.27 -0.19
CA THR A 109 4.41 -12.56 -0.02
C THR A 109 5.27 -11.36 -0.35
N LEU A 110 5.03 -10.68 -1.46
CA LEU A 110 5.84 -9.54 -1.88
C LEU A 110 5.61 -8.31 -1.00
N SER A 111 4.39 -8.10 -0.50
CA SER A 111 4.11 -6.99 0.42
C SER A 111 4.81 -7.20 1.76
N ILE A 112 4.75 -8.40 2.33
CA ILE A 112 5.46 -8.73 3.57
C ILE A 112 6.96 -8.61 3.37
N ALA A 113 7.48 -9.14 2.26
CA ALA A 113 8.91 -9.04 1.92
C ALA A 113 9.34 -7.57 1.78
N ALA A 114 8.50 -6.71 1.23
CA ALA A 114 8.77 -5.28 1.10
C ALA A 114 8.91 -4.60 2.46
N VAL A 115 8.07 -4.96 3.43
CA VAL A 115 8.19 -4.44 4.81
C VAL A 115 9.55 -4.85 5.40
N PHE A 116 9.92 -6.13 5.29
CA PHE A 116 11.21 -6.62 5.79
C PHE A 116 12.38 -5.91 5.11
N ALA A 117 12.32 -5.74 3.78
CA ALA A 117 13.37 -5.07 3.04
C ALA A 117 13.54 -3.61 3.49
N ALA A 118 12.44 -2.89 3.68
CA ALA A 118 12.47 -1.50 4.14
C ALA A 118 13.08 -1.40 5.53
N GLN A 119 12.70 -2.29 6.44
CA GLN A 119 13.24 -2.32 7.80
C GLN A 119 14.73 -2.65 7.80
N ALA A 120 15.19 -3.53 6.92
CA ALA A 120 16.59 -3.88 6.79
C ALA A 120 17.45 -2.70 6.33
N LEU A 121 16.91 -1.80 5.52
CA LEU A 121 17.63 -0.60 5.05
C LEU A 121 17.90 0.41 6.15
N VAL A 122 17.12 0.40 7.23
CA VAL A 122 17.20 1.38 8.32
C VAL A 122 18.09 0.90 9.47
N LYS A 123 18.47 -0.33 9.51
CA LYS A 123 19.32 -0.90 10.57
C LYS A 123 20.70 -0.28 10.62
#